data_ce4dafc5f8369db57062372aa450e5e3
#
_entry.id   ce4dafc5f8369db57062372aa450e5e3
#
_cell.length_a   1.000
_cell.length_b   1.000
_cell.length_c   1.000
_cell.angle_alpha   90.00
_cell.angle_beta   90.00
_cell.angle_gamma   90.00
#
_symmetry.space_group_name_H-M   'P 1'
#
loop_
_entity.id
_entity.type
_entity.pdbx_description
1 polymer ?
#
loop_
_entity_poly.entity_id
_entity_poly.type
_entity_poly.pdbx_seq_one_letter_code
_entity_poly.pdbx_strand_id
1 'polypeptide(L)'
;SPQRTPVLYQAGASARGQKFASQNAECVFISAPTQVAVKKLASGIRHNLAQEGKAPNSVLIYTMLAIVVDETDEKAQAKFREYQQYGSYDGGLTLASGWSGVDFAQFKATDQVEYIQTNAIQSMLQSYVEADPNKVWTIEEIAHWTSVGGNGPVIVGSPTTIADRLQEWIDVTGIDGFNLAYILA
;
A
#
# COMPACT_ATOMS: atom_id res chain seq x y z
N SER A 1 -3.78 -34.01 10.83
CA SER A 1 -3.94 -32.64 11.29
C SER A 1 -5.42 -32.30 11.45
N PRO A 2 -5.85 -31.63 12.52
CA PRO A 2 -7.22 -31.15 12.64
C PRO A 2 -7.57 -30.10 11.57
N GLN A 3 -6.57 -29.39 11.03
CA GLN A 3 -6.70 -28.48 9.92
C GLN A 3 -6.53 -29.25 8.59
N ARG A 4 -7.54 -29.23 7.73
CA ARG A 4 -7.53 -29.95 6.46
C ARG A 4 -6.83 -29.19 5.33
N THR A 5 -6.87 -27.86 5.37
CA THR A 5 -6.28 -26.97 4.37
C THR A 5 -5.31 -26.00 5.03
N PRO A 6 -4.25 -25.54 4.35
CA PRO A 6 -3.47 -24.41 4.83
C PRO A 6 -4.34 -23.16 4.92
N VAL A 7 -3.91 -22.17 5.71
CA VAL A 7 -4.55 -20.84 5.75
C VAL A 7 -4.46 -20.20 4.36
N LEU A 8 -5.60 -19.74 3.86
CA LEU A 8 -5.70 -19.21 2.50
C LEU A 8 -5.49 -17.69 2.49
N TYR A 9 -4.37 -17.28 1.92
CA TYR A 9 -4.04 -15.89 1.69
C TYR A 9 -4.33 -15.47 0.25
N GLN A 10 -4.86 -14.27 0.07
CA GLN A 10 -5.08 -13.66 -1.23
C GLN A 10 -4.40 -12.29 -1.27
N ALA A 11 -3.64 -12.01 -2.33
CA ALA A 11 -3.14 -10.69 -2.64
C ALA A 11 -3.92 -10.10 -3.82
N GLY A 12 -4.39 -8.86 -3.69
CA GLY A 12 -5.03 -8.16 -4.79
C GLY A 12 -6.08 -7.15 -4.34
N ALA A 13 -5.92 -5.93 -4.86
CA ALA A 13 -6.78 -4.79 -4.54
C ALA A 13 -7.85 -4.51 -5.61
N SER A 14 -7.80 -5.17 -6.78
CA SER A 14 -8.80 -4.99 -7.84
C SER A 14 -10.19 -5.46 -7.41
N ALA A 15 -11.25 -4.92 -8.02
CA ALA A 15 -12.62 -5.32 -7.70
C ALA A 15 -12.86 -6.85 -7.82
N ARG A 16 -12.25 -7.48 -8.83
CA ARG A 16 -12.29 -8.95 -8.98
C ARG A 16 -11.52 -9.66 -7.87
N GLY A 17 -10.33 -9.15 -7.51
CA GLY A 17 -9.51 -9.69 -6.42
C GLY A 17 -10.22 -9.60 -5.08
N GLN A 18 -10.84 -8.47 -4.76
CA GLN A 18 -11.63 -8.28 -3.55
C GLN A 18 -12.83 -9.25 -3.47
N LYS A 19 -13.56 -9.42 -4.59
CA LYS A 19 -14.67 -10.36 -4.66
C LYS A 19 -14.19 -11.80 -4.49
N PHE A 20 -13.12 -12.20 -5.18
CA PHE A 20 -12.54 -13.54 -5.01
C PHE A 20 -12.07 -13.79 -3.58
N ALA A 21 -11.41 -12.80 -2.97
CA ALA A 21 -10.96 -12.87 -1.59
C ALA A 21 -12.12 -13.06 -0.60
N SER A 22 -13.22 -12.30 -0.77
CA SER A 22 -14.39 -12.42 0.10
C SER A 22 -15.06 -13.81 0.03
N GLN A 23 -14.91 -14.50 -1.09
CA GLN A 23 -15.46 -15.84 -1.27
C GLN A 23 -14.55 -16.95 -0.74
N ASN A 24 -13.25 -16.81 -0.88
CA ASN A 24 -12.31 -17.93 -0.78
C ASN A 24 -11.19 -17.75 0.26
N ALA A 25 -10.83 -16.51 0.62
CA ALA A 25 -9.68 -16.26 1.49
C ALA A 25 -10.05 -16.21 2.97
N GLU A 26 -9.06 -16.48 3.83
CA GLU A 26 -9.09 -16.26 5.27
C GLU A 26 -8.32 -14.98 5.62
N CYS A 27 -7.31 -14.62 4.79
CA CYS A 27 -6.51 -13.42 4.94
C CYS A 27 -6.31 -12.73 3.59
N VAL A 28 -6.28 -11.40 3.60
CA VAL A 28 -6.06 -10.59 2.39
C VAL A 28 -4.94 -9.60 2.61
N PHE A 29 -3.98 -9.58 1.69
CA PHE A 29 -2.97 -8.54 1.60
C PHE A 29 -3.43 -7.46 0.63
N ILE A 30 -3.47 -6.22 1.11
CA ILE A 30 -3.71 -5.03 0.30
C ILE A 30 -2.51 -4.08 0.38
N SER A 31 -2.40 -3.18 -0.59
CA SER A 31 -1.38 -2.14 -0.59
C SER A 31 -1.94 -0.88 -1.23
N ALA A 32 -1.77 0.24 -0.54
CA ALA A 32 -2.07 1.57 -1.05
C ALA A 32 -1.28 2.62 -0.26
N PRO A 33 -0.98 3.79 -0.85
CA PRO A 33 -0.05 4.75 -0.26
C PRO A 33 -0.60 5.50 0.96
N THR A 34 -1.91 5.55 1.16
CA THR A 34 -2.54 6.36 2.22
C THR A 34 -3.63 5.63 2.98
N GLN A 35 -3.95 6.13 4.18
CA GLN A 35 -5.06 5.63 4.99
C GLN A 35 -6.40 5.70 4.25
N VAL A 36 -6.64 6.76 3.48
CA VAL A 36 -7.88 6.93 2.70
C VAL A 36 -8.05 5.81 1.69
N ALA A 37 -7.01 5.53 0.92
CA ALA A 37 -7.02 4.46 -0.08
C ALA A 37 -7.13 3.07 0.56
N VAL A 38 -6.39 2.81 1.65
CA VAL A 38 -6.47 1.54 2.40
C VAL A 38 -7.87 1.35 2.99
N LYS A 39 -8.47 2.39 3.59
CA LYS A 39 -9.84 2.36 4.11
C LYS A 39 -10.85 1.98 3.03
N LYS A 40 -10.72 2.58 1.84
CA LYS A 40 -11.59 2.26 0.69
C LYS A 40 -11.49 0.79 0.31
N LEU A 41 -10.27 0.25 0.21
CA LEU A 41 -10.04 -1.17 -0.10
C LEU A 41 -10.61 -2.10 0.99
N ALA A 42 -10.32 -1.81 2.25
CA ALA A 42 -10.83 -2.59 3.38
C ALA A 42 -12.37 -2.58 3.43
N SER A 43 -12.98 -1.41 3.26
CA SER A 43 -14.44 -1.27 3.21
C SER A 43 -15.05 -2.04 2.04
N GLY A 44 -14.41 -2.05 0.87
CA GLY A 44 -14.83 -2.85 -0.28
C GLY A 44 -14.84 -4.35 0.00
N ILE A 45 -13.80 -4.87 0.65
CA ILE A 45 -13.72 -6.27 1.06
C ILE A 45 -14.83 -6.59 2.09
N ARG A 46 -15.01 -5.75 3.13
CA ARG A 46 -16.06 -5.92 4.14
C ARG A 46 -17.46 -5.90 3.51
N HIS A 47 -17.68 -5.00 2.54
CA HIS A 47 -18.94 -4.94 1.78
C HIS A 47 -19.17 -6.24 1.01
N ASN A 48 -18.19 -6.77 0.28
CA ASN A 48 -18.29 -8.02 -0.45
C ASN A 48 -18.58 -9.21 0.48
N LEU A 49 -17.95 -9.26 1.68
CA LEU A 49 -18.27 -10.28 2.69
C LEU A 49 -19.75 -10.24 3.11
N ALA A 50 -20.28 -9.05 3.34
CA ALA A 50 -21.71 -8.88 3.69
C ALA A 50 -22.62 -9.35 2.55
N GLN A 51 -22.29 -9.09 1.29
CA GLN A 51 -23.03 -9.60 0.12
C GLN A 51 -23.02 -11.13 0.03
N GLU A 52 -21.95 -11.77 0.46
CA GLU A 52 -21.83 -13.25 0.54
C GLU A 52 -22.45 -13.83 1.84
N GLY A 53 -23.10 -13.00 2.67
CA GLY A 53 -23.69 -13.43 3.94
C GLY A 53 -22.66 -13.82 5.02
N LYS A 54 -21.42 -13.41 4.87
CA LYS A 54 -20.32 -13.70 5.80
C LYS A 54 -20.17 -12.61 6.86
N ALA A 55 -19.65 -12.97 8.03
CA ALA A 55 -19.32 -12.00 9.07
C ALA A 55 -18.19 -11.06 8.60
N PRO A 56 -18.23 -9.77 8.97
CA PRO A 56 -17.18 -8.81 8.56
C PRO A 56 -15.76 -9.23 8.95
N ASN A 57 -15.60 -9.91 10.08
CA ASN A 57 -14.32 -10.38 10.61
C ASN A 57 -13.95 -11.82 10.19
N SER A 58 -14.69 -12.41 9.25
CA SER A 58 -14.37 -13.75 8.74
C SER A 58 -13.13 -13.80 7.84
N VAL A 59 -12.66 -12.64 7.40
CA VAL A 59 -11.42 -12.47 6.62
C VAL A 59 -10.59 -11.38 7.29
N LEU A 60 -9.32 -11.67 7.57
CA LEU A 60 -8.38 -10.72 8.12
C LEU A 60 -7.73 -9.91 6.99
N ILE A 61 -7.64 -8.60 7.17
CA ILE A 61 -7.12 -7.67 6.15
C ILE A 61 -5.81 -7.06 6.67
N TYR A 62 -4.73 -7.27 5.92
CA TYR A 62 -3.41 -6.73 6.23
C TYR A 62 -2.98 -5.76 5.14
N THR A 63 -2.50 -4.56 5.54
CA THR A 63 -1.88 -3.64 4.58
C THR A 63 -0.38 -3.73 4.59
N MET A 64 0.25 -3.56 3.41
CA MET A 64 1.69 -3.43 3.33
C MET A 64 2.12 -2.14 4.03
N LEU A 65 3.21 -2.22 4.79
CA LEU A 65 3.79 -1.10 5.51
C LEU A 65 5.30 -1.30 5.66
N ALA A 66 6.08 -0.24 5.42
CA ALA A 66 7.49 -0.18 5.77
C ALA A 66 7.69 0.72 7.00
N ILE A 67 8.62 0.36 7.87
CA ILE A 67 8.92 1.09 9.10
C ILE A 67 10.40 1.47 9.12
N VAL A 68 10.68 2.73 9.45
CA VAL A 68 12.00 3.21 9.82
C VAL A 68 11.96 3.69 11.26
N VAL A 69 12.57 2.93 12.15
CA VAL A 69 12.58 3.22 13.59
C VAL A 69 13.99 3.55 14.07
N ASP A 70 14.07 4.51 15.00
CA ASP A 70 15.29 4.81 15.77
C ASP A 70 14.89 5.30 17.18
N GLU A 71 15.87 5.59 18.03
CA GLU A 71 15.66 6.00 19.43
C GLU A 71 14.76 7.23 19.57
N THR A 72 14.89 8.20 18.64
CA THR A 72 14.08 9.43 18.58
C THR A 72 13.55 9.66 17.17
N ASP A 73 12.51 10.50 17.05
CA ASP A 73 11.92 10.85 15.76
C ASP A 73 12.95 11.54 14.85
N GLU A 74 13.80 12.39 15.41
CA GLU A 74 14.87 13.10 14.64
C GLU A 74 15.88 12.11 14.07
N LYS A 75 16.32 11.11 14.87
CA LYS A 75 17.25 10.07 14.43
C LYS A 75 16.60 9.18 13.36
N ALA A 76 15.35 8.80 13.55
CA ALA A 76 14.60 8.02 12.57
C ALA A 76 14.44 8.77 11.24
N GLN A 77 14.14 10.07 11.29
CA GLN A 77 14.07 10.92 10.10
C GLN A 77 15.43 11.09 9.41
N ALA A 78 16.52 11.20 10.18
CA ALA A 78 17.87 11.24 9.62
C ALA A 78 18.23 9.95 8.91
N LYS A 79 17.93 8.80 9.53
CA LYS A 79 18.09 7.46 8.94
C LYS A 79 17.28 7.31 7.66
N PHE A 80 16.03 7.76 7.64
CA PHE A 80 15.19 7.69 6.44
C PHE A 80 15.76 8.53 5.29
N ARG A 81 16.23 9.75 5.58
CA ARG A 81 16.90 10.58 4.57
C ARG A 81 18.16 9.93 4.03
N GLU A 82 18.92 9.23 4.89
CA GLU A 82 20.08 8.44 4.44
C GLU A 82 19.66 7.34 3.47
N TYR A 83 18.60 6.56 3.81
CA TYR A 83 18.10 5.51 2.92
C TYR A 83 17.64 6.06 1.57
N GLN A 84 17.01 7.23 1.55
CA GLN A 84 16.58 7.89 0.32
C GLN A 84 17.74 8.24 -0.62
N GLN A 85 18.96 8.49 -0.08
CA GLN A 85 20.13 8.77 -0.91
C GLN A 85 20.59 7.55 -1.73
N TYR A 86 20.25 6.35 -1.29
CA TYR A 86 20.54 5.10 -2.01
C TYR A 86 19.37 4.65 -2.90
N GLY A 87 18.24 5.33 -2.83
CA GLY A 87 17.11 5.07 -3.70
C GLY A 87 17.43 5.41 -5.16
N SER A 88 17.17 4.46 -6.06
CA SER A 88 17.34 4.69 -7.50
C SER A 88 16.06 5.23 -8.10
N TYR A 89 16.13 6.42 -8.72
CA TYR A 89 15.01 6.97 -9.49
C TYR A 89 14.58 6.01 -10.61
N ASP A 90 15.52 5.52 -11.42
CA ASP A 90 15.25 4.60 -12.51
C ASP A 90 14.69 3.26 -11.99
N GLY A 91 15.19 2.80 -10.83
CA GLY A 91 14.68 1.62 -10.15
C GLY A 91 13.24 1.81 -9.69
N GLY A 92 12.93 2.93 -9.06
CA GLY A 92 11.57 3.29 -8.64
C GLY A 92 10.62 3.42 -9.82
N LEU A 93 11.05 4.06 -10.90
CA LEU A 93 10.30 4.19 -12.14
C LEU A 93 10.00 2.83 -12.79
N THR A 94 11.00 1.94 -12.81
CA THR A 94 10.86 0.57 -13.34
C THR A 94 9.86 -0.25 -12.51
N LEU A 95 9.94 -0.17 -11.17
CA LEU A 95 8.99 -0.85 -10.30
C LEU A 95 7.56 -0.33 -10.49
N ALA A 96 7.39 1.00 -10.52
CA ALA A 96 6.09 1.61 -10.75
C ALA A 96 5.49 1.21 -12.12
N SER A 97 6.34 1.17 -13.17
CA SER A 97 5.95 0.70 -14.50
C SER A 97 5.52 -0.76 -14.50
N GLY A 98 6.29 -1.63 -13.85
CA GLY A 98 5.99 -3.05 -13.75
C GLY A 98 4.68 -3.35 -13.02
N TRP A 99 4.39 -2.62 -11.96
CA TRP A 99 3.16 -2.81 -11.18
C TRP A 99 1.92 -2.20 -11.82
N SER A 100 2.07 -1.07 -12.49
CA SER A 100 0.94 -0.38 -13.13
C SER A 100 0.66 -0.87 -14.56
N GLY A 101 1.63 -1.53 -15.20
CA GLY A 101 1.57 -1.85 -16.63
C GLY A 101 1.71 -0.63 -17.54
N VAL A 102 2.11 0.52 -16.98
CA VAL A 102 2.36 1.77 -17.70
C VAL A 102 3.86 1.96 -17.86
N ASP A 103 4.35 2.16 -19.06
CA ASP A 103 5.75 2.54 -19.27
C ASP A 103 5.95 4.02 -18.93
N PHE A 104 6.37 4.29 -17.71
CA PHE A 104 6.60 5.65 -17.23
C PHE A 104 7.81 6.34 -17.90
N ALA A 105 8.70 5.60 -18.55
CA ALA A 105 9.81 6.19 -19.29
C ALA A 105 9.36 7.04 -20.50
N GLN A 106 8.11 6.91 -20.94
CA GLN A 106 7.53 7.72 -22.01
C GLN A 106 7.09 9.12 -21.55
N PHE A 107 7.06 9.37 -20.26
CA PHE A 107 6.58 10.63 -19.68
C PHE A 107 7.74 11.45 -19.10
N LYS A 108 7.52 12.76 -18.99
CA LYS A 108 8.48 13.63 -18.29
C LYS A 108 8.31 13.48 -16.78
N ALA A 109 9.38 13.67 -16.05
CA ALA A 109 9.37 13.63 -14.57
C ALA A 109 8.29 14.53 -13.94
N THR A 110 8.01 15.67 -14.58
CA THR A 110 7.03 16.67 -14.14
C THR A 110 5.59 16.39 -14.59
N ASP A 111 5.36 15.37 -15.41
CA ASP A 111 4.01 15.06 -15.89
C ASP A 111 3.15 14.54 -14.73
N GLN A 112 1.88 14.92 -14.74
CA GLN A 112 0.93 14.60 -13.70
C GLN A 112 0.22 13.28 -14.00
N VAL A 113 0.14 12.42 -13.01
CA VAL A 113 -0.38 11.05 -13.15
C VAL A 113 -1.86 11.01 -13.51
N GLU A 114 -2.65 11.97 -13.06
CA GLU A 114 -4.10 12.04 -13.34
C GLU A 114 -4.44 12.16 -14.83
N TYR A 115 -3.50 12.65 -15.64
CA TYR A 115 -3.67 12.78 -17.10
C TYR A 115 -3.22 11.53 -17.87
N ILE A 116 -2.69 10.50 -17.21
CA ILE A 116 -2.26 9.28 -17.85
C ILE A 116 -3.47 8.36 -18.04
N GLN A 117 -4.08 8.45 -19.21
CA GLN A 117 -5.15 7.52 -19.61
C GLN A 117 -4.55 6.24 -20.16
N THR A 118 -4.69 5.13 -19.45
CA THR A 118 -4.31 3.81 -19.93
C THR A 118 -5.43 2.81 -19.72
N ASN A 119 -5.51 1.83 -20.64
CA ASN A 119 -6.39 0.67 -20.48
C ASN A 119 -5.80 -0.40 -19.54
N ALA A 120 -4.58 -0.19 -19.04
CA ALA A 120 -3.87 -1.08 -18.15
C ALA A 120 -4.04 -0.61 -16.70
N ILE A 121 -4.14 -1.54 -15.81
CA ILE A 121 -4.26 -1.48 -14.34
C ILE A 121 -4.45 -0.06 -13.76
N GLN A 122 -5.66 0.46 -13.90
CA GLN A 122 -6.05 1.76 -13.33
C GLN A 122 -5.98 1.79 -11.79
N SER A 123 -5.97 0.64 -11.12
CA SER A 123 -6.09 0.54 -9.68
C SER A 123 -4.90 1.12 -8.91
N MET A 124 -3.67 0.97 -9.41
CA MET A 124 -2.51 1.53 -8.74
C MET A 124 -2.46 3.06 -8.91
N LEU A 125 -2.56 3.55 -10.15
CA LEU A 125 -2.57 5.01 -10.41
C LEU A 125 -3.75 5.68 -9.72
N GLN A 126 -4.92 5.06 -9.76
CA GLN A 126 -6.10 5.54 -9.07
C GLN A 126 -5.89 5.63 -7.55
N SER A 127 -5.12 4.71 -6.95
CA SER A 127 -4.81 4.78 -5.53
C SER A 127 -3.96 6.00 -5.16
N TYR A 128 -3.08 6.48 -6.05
CA TYR A 128 -2.33 7.72 -5.83
C TYR A 128 -3.21 8.96 -6.02
N VAL A 129 -4.02 8.99 -7.06
CA VAL A 129 -4.94 10.12 -7.33
C VAL A 129 -6.01 10.25 -6.23
N GLU A 130 -6.54 9.13 -5.75
CA GLU A 130 -7.54 9.10 -4.68
C GLU A 130 -6.94 9.24 -3.27
N ALA A 131 -5.62 9.10 -3.14
CA ALA A 131 -4.91 9.11 -1.86
C ALA A 131 -5.02 10.43 -1.11
N ASP A 132 -4.91 11.54 -1.83
CA ASP A 132 -5.09 12.90 -1.34
C ASP A 132 -5.69 13.75 -2.46
N PRO A 133 -6.96 14.15 -2.36
CA PRO A 133 -7.60 14.99 -3.37
C PRO A 133 -6.93 16.36 -3.60
N ASN A 134 -6.07 16.78 -2.66
CA ASN A 134 -5.34 18.05 -2.74
C ASN A 134 -3.91 17.87 -3.26
N LYS A 135 -3.46 16.64 -3.46
CA LYS A 135 -2.11 16.35 -3.94
C LYS A 135 -2.17 15.78 -5.35
N VAL A 136 -1.56 16.51 -6.28
CA VAL A 136 -1.31 16.03 -7.64
C VAL A 136 0.05 15.35 -7.67
N TRP A 137 0.06 14.04 -7.90
CA TRP A 137 1.29 13.27 -7.99
C TRP A 137 1.95 13.44 -9.36
N THR A 138 3.27 13.68 -9.35
CA THR A 138 4.11 13.66 -10.56
C THR A 138 4.78 12.30 -10.72
N ILE A 139 5.29 12.05 -11.93
CA ILE A 139 6.08 10.83 -12.22
C ILE A 139 7.32 10.76 -11.32
N GLU A 140 7.99 11.89 -11.11
CA GLU A 140 9.15 11.99 -10.23
C GLU A 140 8.81 11.60 -8.77
N GLU A 141 7.70 12.11 -8.24
CA GLU A 141 7.27 11.79 -6.88
C GLU A 141 6.94 10.30 -6.72
N ILE A 142 6.29 9.68 -7.71
CA ILE A 142 6.01 8.24 -7.69
C ILE A 142 7.31 7.44 -7.75
N ALA A 143 8.25 7.80 -8.63
CA ALA A 143 9.52 7.11 -8.72
C ALA A 143 10.30 7.18 -7.39
N HIS A 144 10.36 8.34 -6.76
CA HIS A 144 10.98 8.50 -5.44
C HIS A 144 10.25 7.74 -4.34
N TRP A 145 8.92 7.77 -4.35
CA TRP A 145 8.12 7.00 -3.39
C TRP A 145 8.39 5.51 -3.49
N THR A 146 8.36 4.97 -4.71
CA THR A 146 8.53 3.54 -4.94
C THR A 146 9.97 3.06 -4.75
N SER A 147 10.95 3.95 -4.84
CA SER A 147 12.36 3.61 -4.64
C SER A 147 12.70 3.22 -3.19
N VAL A 148 11.89 3.66 -2.22
CA VAL A 148 12.09 3.35 -0.80
C VAL A 148 10.74 2.96 -0.19
N GLY A 149 10.55 1.69 0.15
CA GLY A 149 9.32 1.20 0.77
C GLY A 149 8.29 0.63 -0.21
N GLY A 150 8.52 0.69 -1.50
CA GLY A 150 7.65 0.08 -2.52
C GLY A 150 6.31 0.80 -2.68
N ASN A 151 5.21 0.07 -2.85
CA ASN A 151 3.88 0.64 -3.09
C ASN A 151 3.05 0.86 -1.80
N GLY A 152 3.66 0.70 -0.64
CA GLY A 152 3.00 0.93 0.65
C GLY A 152 3.47 2.22 1.32
N PRO A 153 2.81 2.61 2.40
CA PRO A 153 3.27 3.73 3.22
C PRO A 153 4.56 3.38 3.95
N VAL A 154 5.35 4.42 4.23
CA VAL A 154 6.52 4.34 5.11
C VAL A 154 6.22 5.15 6.36
N ILE A 155 6.30 4.53 7.53
CA ILE A 155 6.17 5.23 8.82
C ILE A 155 7.57 5.36 9.43
N VAL A 156 7.91 6.59 9.81
CA VAL A 156 9.23 6.94 10.33
C VAL A 156 9.06 7.58 11.70
N GLY A 157 9.77 7.07 12.70
CA GLY A 157 9.69 7.65 14.06
C GLY A 157 10.36 6.81 15.14
N SER A 158 10.26 7.32 16.37
CA SER A 158 10.62 6.59 17.57
C SER A 158 9.68 5.40 17.82
N PRO A 159 10.05 4.43 18.67
CA PRO A 159 9.16 3.30 18.99
C PRO A 159 7.76 3.72 19.42
N THR A 160 7.65 4.79 20.22
CA THR A 160 6.36 5.33 20.66
C THR A 160 5.58 5.90 19.50
N THR A 161 6.20 6.75 18.67
CA THR A 161 5.57 7.33 17.47
C THR A 161 5.10 6.24 16.50
N ILE A 162 5.91 5.20 16.29
CA ILE A 162 5.52 4.06 15.44
C ILE A 162 4.29 3.36 16.02
N ALA A 163 4.28 3.05 17.33
CA ALA A 163 3.16 2.37 17.96
C ALA A 163 1.85 3.17 17.83
N ASP A 164 1.91 4.48 18.09
CA ASP A 164 0.76 5.38 17.98
C ASP A 164 0.25 5.46 16.53
N ARG A 165 1.15 5.54 15.55
CA ARG A 165 0.79 5.57 14.13
C ARG A 165 0.19 4.25 13.66
N LEU A 166 0.70 3.11 14.11
CA LEU A 166 0.12 1.81 13.79
C LEU A 166 -1.31 1.68 14.34
N GLN A 167 -1.53 2.13 15.59
CA GLN A 167 -2.86 2.14 16.18
C GLN A 167 -3.81 3.05 15.40
N GLU A 168 -3.37 4.27 15.06
CA GLU A 168 -4.13 5.20 14.21
C GLU A 168 -4.55 4.56 12.88
N TRP A 169 -3.62 3.85 12.22
CA TRP A 169 -3.92 3.16 10.95
C TRP A 169 -5.03 2.12 11.12
N ILE A 170 -4.98 1.30 12.16
CA ILE A 170 -6.02 0.30 12.46
C ILE A 170 -7.37 1.00 12.70
N ASP A 171 -7.39 2.02 13.56
CA ASP A 171 -8.61 2.72 13.96
C ASP A 171 -9.28 3.45 12.79
N VAL A 172 -8.48 4.09 11.93
CA VAL A 172 -8.98 4.87 10.80
C VAL A 172 -9.42 3.98 9.64
N THR A 173 -8.67 2.91 9.35
CA THR A 173 -8.86 2.12 8.11
C THR A 173 -9.70 0.87 8.29
N GLY A 174 -9.81 0.35 9.53
CA GLY A 174 -10.53 -0.89 9.83
C GLY A 174 -9.81 -2.15 9.34
N ILE A 175 -8.49 -2.09 9.14
CA ILE A 175 -7.66 -3.26 8.88
C ILE A 175 -7.39 -4.04 10.17
N ASP A 176 -6.96 -5.30 10.04
CA ASP A 176 -6.69 -6.18 11.18
C ASP A 176 -5.19 -6.24 11.53
N GLY A 177 -4.32 -5.69 10.67
CA GLY A 177 -2.88 -5.67 10.92
C GLY A 177 -2.05 -5.27 9.70
N PHE A 178 -0.76 -5.61 9.75
CA PHE A 178 0.22 -5.14 8.78
C PHE A 178 1.04 -6.30 8.21
N ASN A 179 1.36 -6.19 6.93
CA ASN A 179 2.38 -6.96 6.25
C ASN A 179 3.63 -6.08 6.16
N LEU A 180 4.58 -6.30 7.07
CA LEU A 180 5.77 -5.46 7.17
C LEU A 180 6.75 -5.76 6.04
N ALA A 181 7.07 -4.74 5.26
CA ALA A 181 8.14 -4.76 4.29
C ALA A 181 9.44 -4.23 4.91
N TYR A 182 10.56 -4.84 4.56
CA TYR A 182 11.88 -4.33 4.96
C TYR A 182 12.39 -3.33 3.92
N ILE A 183 13.13 -2.32 4.37
CA ILE A 183 13.77 -1.33 3.50
C ILE A 183 15.22 -1.73 3.22
N LEU A 184 15.88 -2.32 4.20
CA LEU A 184 17.23 -2.89 4.10
C LEU A 184 17.20 -4.37 4.47
N ALA A 185 17.93 -5.18 3.70
CA ALA A 185 18.15 -6.60 3.96
C ALA A 185 19.43 -6.82 4.77
#